data_037e435e00236e1f815edf602e14882e
#
_entry.id   037e435e00236e1f815edf602e14882e
#
_cell.length_a   1.000
_cell.length_b   1.000
_cell.length_c   1.000
_cell.angle_alpha   90.00
_cell.angle_beta   90.00
_cell.angle_gamma   90.00
#
_symmetry.space_group_name_H-M   'P 1'
#
loop_
_entity.id
_entity.type
_entity.pdbx_description
1 polymer ?
#
loop_
_entity_poly.entity_id
_entity_poly.type
_entity_poly.pdbx_seq_one_letter_code
_entity_poly.pdbx_strand_id
1 'polypeptide(L)' 'MALVTTTKGEMDESLLEKREGTVDNDNELTTWVEYWLEGELVHRSAHVTLKKMPTFAGGETASLA' A
#
# COMPACT_ATOMS: atom_id res chain seq x y z
N MET A 1 -9.53 0.88 18.42
CA MET A 1 -8.38 1.78 18.33
C MET A 1 -7.29 1.14 17.52
N ALA A 2 -6.83 1.82 16.49
CA ALA A 2 -5.81 1.27 15.62
C ALA A 2 -4.47 1.93 15.90
N LEU A 3 -3.44 1.11 16.03
CA LEU A 3 -2.09 1.59 16.27
C LEU A 3 -1.28 1.46 15.00
N VAL A 4 -0.48 2.48 14.73
CA VAL A 4 0.42 2.51 13.56
C VAL A 4 1.84 2.53 14.09
N THR A 5 2.68 1.66 13.56
CA THR A 5 4.09 1.65 13.92
C THR A 5 4.79 2.75 13.14
N THR A 6 5.27 3.74 13.83
CA THR A 6 5.91 4.89 13.19
C THR A 6 7.37 4.97 13.60
N THR A 7 8.09 5.90 12.99
CA THR A 7 9.48 6.14 13.35
C THR A 7 9.61 6.65 14.79
N LYS A 8 8.50 7.05 15.38
CA LYS A 8 8.49 7.54 16.76
C LYS A 8 7.81 6.55 17.70
N GLY A 9 7.65 5.31 17.27
CA GLY A 9 6.98 4.28 18.07
C GLY A 9 5.56 4.07 17.62
N GLU A 10 4.82 3.27 18.36
CA GLU A 10 3.42 3.00 18.04
C GLU A 10 2.57 4.18 18.44
N MET A 11 1.72 4.62 17.54
CA MET A 11 0.86 5.76 17.77
C MET A 11 -0.55 5.45 17.32
N ASP A 12 -1.51 6.06 17.97
CA ASP A 12 -2.91 5.91 17.61
C ASP A 12 -3.11 6.59 16.25
N GLU A 13 -3.75 5.88 15.34
CA GLU A 13 -4.01 6.38 14.01
C GLU A 13 -4.75 7.73 14.05
N SER A 14 -5.59 7.94 15.04
CA SER A 14 -6.35 9.18 15.13
C SER A 14 -5.47 10.39 15.39
N LEU A 15 -4.25 10.20 15.82
CA LEU A 15 -3.31 11.31 16.06
C LEU A 15 -2.55 11.69 14.80
N LEU A 16 -2.71 10.94 13.73
CA LEU A 16 -1.91 11.09 12.53
C LEU A 16 -2.77 11.57 11.37
N GLU A 17 -2.14 12.32 10.47
CA GLU A 17 -2.80 12.69 9.23
C GLU A 17 -2.53 11.60 8.21
N LYS A 18 -3.58 11.01 7.68
CA LYS A 18 -3.46 9.94 6.70
C LYS A 18 -3.59 10.52 5.30
N ARG A 19 -2.65 10.20 4.45
CA ARG A 19 -2.68 10.56 3.04
C ARG A 19 -2.53 9.28 2.23
N GLU A 20 -3.29 9.18 1.17
CA GLU A 20 -3.21 7.99 0.34
C GLU A 20 -3.38 8.37 -1.11
N GLY A 21 -2.90 7.51 -1.98
CA GLY A 21 -3.00 7.74 -3.40
C GLY A 21 -2.86 6.44 -4.15
N THR A 22 -3.11 6.52 -5.46
CA THR A 22 -3.08 5.35 -6.31
C THR A 22 -2.36 5.71 -7.59
N VAL A 23 -1.45 4.84 -8.01
CA VAL A 23 -0.77 4.97 -9.29
C VAL A 23 -1.25 3.81 -10.16
N ASP A 24 -1.80 4.15 -11.31
CA ASP A 24 -2.41 3.19 -12.22
C ASP A 24 -1.47 2.97 -13.39
N ASN A 25 -0.87 1.79 -13.47
CA ASN A 25 -0.03 1.39 -14.58
C ASN A 25 -0.76 0.36 -15.41
N ASP A 26 -0.19 -0.03 -16.55
CA ASP A 26 -0.86 -0.94 -17.47
C ASP A 26 -1.30 -2.23 -16.81
N ASN A 27 -0.41 -2.85 -16.06
CA ASN A 27 -0.68 -4.15 -15.47
C ASN A 27 -0.74 -4.13 -13.96
N GLU A 28 -0.48 -2.98 -13.35
CA GLU A 28 -0.36 -2.90 -11.90
C GLU A 28 -1.10 -1.70 -11.37
N LEU A 29 -1.64 -1.87 -10.19
CA LEU A 29 -2.24 -0.78 -9.45
C LEU A 29 -1.48 -0.67 -8.14
N THR A 30 -0.84 0.44 -7.92
CA THR A 30 -0.09 0.66 -6.69
C THR A 30 -0.86 1.63 -5.81
N THR A 31 -1.16 1.20 -4.60
CA THR A 31 -1.82 2.03 -3.62
C THR A 31 -0.84 2.31 -2.51
N TRP A 32 -0.72 3.57 -2.13
CA TRP A 32 0.19 3.92 -1.05
C TRP A 32 -0.55 4.70 0.03
N VAL A 33 -0.04 4.58 1.24
CA VAL A 33 -0.59 5.25 2.40
C VAL A 33 0.56 5.89 3.14
N GLU A 34 0.35 7.11 3.59
CA GLU A 34 1.32 7.83 4.40
C GLU A 34 0.64 8.34 5.65
N TYR A 35 1.37 8.30 6.76
CA TYR A 35 0.90 8.89 8.00
C TYR A 35 1.85 10.00 8.39
N TRP A 36 1.29 11.14 8.67
CA TRP A 36 2.06 12.35 8.97
C TRP A 36 1.72 12.83 10.37
N LEU A 37 2.73 13.27 11.08
CA LEU A 37 2.57 13.83 12.41
C LEU A 37 3.16 15.22 12.39
N GLU A 38 2.29 16.24 12.54
CA GLU A 38 2.71 17.64 12.60
C GLU A 38 3.63 18.01 11.43
N GLY A 39 3.24 17.56 10.25
CA GLY A 39 4.00 17.92 9.05
C GLY A 39 5.20 17.03 8.76
N GLU A 40 5.38 15.98 9.54
CA GLU A 40 6.50 15.05 9.35
C GLU A 40 5.97 13.68 8.96
N LEU A 41 6.55 13.10 7.92
CA LEU A 41 6.19 11.75 7.51
C LEU A 41 6.76 10.76 8.52
N VAL A 42 5.90 9.99 9.16
CA VAL A 42 6.33 9.06 10.19
C VAL A 42 6.07 7.60 9.84
N HIS A 43 5.29 7.36 8.80
CA HIS A 43 5.06 5.98 8.33
C HIS A 43 4.60 6.03 6.88
N ARG A 44 5.10 5.09 6.09
CA ARG A 44 4.69 4.98 4.71
C ARG A 44 4.67 3.51 4.32
N SER A 45 3.63 3.11 3.62
CA SER A 45 3.55 1.77 3.07
C SER A 45 2.96 1.83 1.67
N ALA A 46 3.28 0.84 0.86
CA ALA A 46 2.77 0.76 -0.49
C ALA A 46 2.39 -0.68 -0.77
N HIS A 47 1.36 -0.85 -1.57
CA HIS A 47 0.85 -2.16 -1.93
C HIS A 47 0.62 -2.19 -3.43
N VAL A 48 1.16 -3.21 -4.08
CA VAL A 48 1.04 -3.39 -5.52
C VAL A 48 0.09 -4.53 -5.78
N THR A 49 -0.92 -4.27 -6.59
CA THR A 49 -1.89 -5.28 -6.98
C THR A 49 -1.83 -5.46 -8.48
N LEU A 50 -1.77 -6.69 -8.95
CA LEU A 50 -1.79 -6.95 -10.38
C LEU A 50 -3.20 -6.84 -10.89
N LYS A 51 -3.39 -6.09 -11.96
CA LYS A 51 -4.70 -5.92 -12.55
C LYS A 51 -5.15 -7.11 -13.35
N LYS A 52 -4.21 -7.86 -13.89
CA LYS A 52 -4.49 -9.01 -14.73
C LYS A 52 -3.69 -10.20 -14.26
N MET A 53 -4.31 -11.33 -14.29
CA MET A 53 -3.57 -12.56 -14.04
C MET A 53 -2.75 -12.85 -15.28
N PRO A 54 -1.45 -13.17 -15.11
CA PRO A 54 -0.66 -13.57 -16.26
C PRO A 54 -1.24 -14.86 -16.85
N THR A 55 -1.21 -14.94 -18.15
CA THR A 55 -1.67 -16.13 -18.86
C THR A 55 -0.46 -16.80 -19.49
N PHE A 56 -0.30 -18.07 -19.25
CA PHE A 56 0.79 -18.80 -19.82
C PHE A 56 0.37 -19.52 -21.08
N ALA A 57 1.33 -19.88 -21.88
CA ALA A 57 1.08 -20.64 -23.07
C ALA A 57 0.34 -21.92 -22.68
N GLY A 58 -0.65 -22.29 -23.48
CA GLY A 58 -1.44 -23.44 -23.16
C GLY A 58 -2.64 -23.14 -22.28
N GLY A 59 -2.87 -21.89 -22.02
CA GLY A 59 -4.03 -21.51 -21.23
C GLY A 59 -3.89 -21.67 -19.74
N GLU A 60 -2.70 -21.98 -19.30
CA GLU A 60 -2.48 -22.06 -17.87
C GLU A 60 -2.47 -20.68 -17.27
N THR A 61 -3.18 -20.52 -16.20
CA THR A 61 -3.11 -19.26 -15.48
C THR A 61 -1.92 -19.33 -14.54
N ALA A 62 -1.42 -18.18 -14.20
CA ALA A 62 -0.34 -18.10 -13.25
C ALA A 62 -0.91 -18.35 -11.89
N SER A 63 -1.14 -19.56 -11.63
CA SER A 63 -1.55 -19.92 -10.31
C SER A 63 -0.29 -20.06 -9.50
N LEU A 64 0.02 -19.03 -8.83
CA LEU A 64 1.19 -19.11 -8.02
C LEU A 64 0.82 -19.62 -6.71
N ALA A 65 1.33 -20.70 -6.44
CA ALA A 65 1.17 -21.19 -5.12
C ALA A 65 1.97 -20.35 -4.16
#